data_5a1468405c222aac3779d3deca39026a
#
_entry.id   5a1468405c222aac3779d3deca39026a
#
_cell.length_a   1.000
_cell.length_b   1.000
_cell.length_c   1.000
_cell.angle_alpha   90.00
_cell.angle_beta   90.00
_cell.angle_gamma   90.00
#
_symmetry.space_group_name_H-M   'P 1'
#
loop_
_entity.id
_entity.type
_entity.pdbx_description
1 polymer ?
#
loop_
_entity_poly.entity_id
_entity_poly.type
_entity_poly.pdbx_seq_one_letter_code
_entity_poly.pdbx_strand_id
1 'polypeptide(L)'
;MGKKCYRALCALMSVVLLVSFLSMAAFALVPSSPEIYRGIDVSEWQGSIDFARVKQSGIQVVYIRSSLGSDYTDPSFHRNYEGAKAQGLKVGFYHYVTARTVAQAKQEAHFFASTIAGTQPDCRLAMDFEYLDGLSIAQINEISLAFLQELGRLTGKELVLYSDAYNARAVFDRRLAEDYPLWVAQYGIETPEDNGKWSSWIGFQYSSTGRVAGIRGNVDLNRFTRDIFLQKASALPRPPRPAPEKHTKILLVTVRPGDTLWGIAQRYHTTVANLLRLNRLQNLNLIYAGETIRVRVPLREEPGVTITTYTVRRGDTLTFIARRFGTTVENIVAMNDLKNPNLIYAGEKLRLRVIRPAADQTYTVRRGDTLWAIARRFGTTVPVLVRLNRLKNPDRIYVGDMLRIP
;
A
#
# COMPACT_ATOMS: atom_id res chain seq x y z
N MET A 1 -56.71 -32.00 -6.35
CA MET A 1 -55.52 -31.42 -6.96
C MET A 1 -55.04 -30.10 -6.28
N GLY A 2 -55.71 -29.56 -5.25
CA GLY A 2 -55.38 -28.25 -4.70
C GLY A 2 -54.39 -28.15 -3.52
N LYS A 3 -54.20 -29.19 -2.74
CA LYS A 3 -53.36 -29.12 -1.52
C LYS A 3 -51.86 -29.40 -1.71
N LYS A 4 -51.48 -30.07 -2.78
CA LYS A 4 -50.04 -30.35 -3.08
C LYS A 4 -49.34 -29.15 -3.78
N CYS A 5 -50.09 -28.37 -4.59
CA CYS A 5 -49.53 -27.16 -5.22
C CYS A 5 -49.24 -26.03 -4.23
N TYR A 6 -50.07 -25.87 -3.18
CA TYR A 6 -49.88 -24.81 -2.18
C TYR A 6 -48.61 -25.04 -1.32
N ARG A 7 -48.30 -26.31 -1.00
CA ARG A 7 -47.07 -26.62 -0.23
C ARG A 7 -45.80 -26.43 -1.02
N ALA A 8 -45.84 -26.69 -2.33
CA ALA A 8 -44.69 -26.45 -3.21
C ALA A 8 -44.47 -24.94 -3.46
N LEU A 9 -45.54 -24.17 -3.59
CA LEU A 9 -45.46 -22.70 -3.78
C LEU A 9 -44.94 -21.99 -2.51
N CYS A 10 -45.37 -22.41 -1.32
CA CYS A 10 -44.90 -21.87 -0.05
C CYS A 10 -43.44 -22.26 0.22
N ALA A 11 -43.00 -23.47 -0.14
CA ALA A 11 -41.62 -23.88 -0.03
C ALA A 11 -40.71 -23.11 -1.00
N LEU A 12 -41.17 -22.85 -2.24
CA LEU A 12 -40.42 -22.05 -3.22
C LEU A 12 -40.31 -20.58 -2.79
N MET A 13 -41.37 -19.98 -2.25
CA MET A 13 -41.32 -18.61 -1.70
C MET A 13 -40.41 -18.50 -0.47
N SER A 14 -40.38 -19.50 0.40
CA SER A 14 -39.52 -19.51 1.57
C SER A 14 -38.04 -19.66 1.17
N VAL A 15 -37.70 -20.44 0.15
CA VAL A 15 -36.36 -20.57 -0.39
C VAL A 15 -35.89 -19.28 -1.11
N VAL A 16 -36.78 -18.64 -1.87
CA VAL A 16 -36.50 -17.35 -2.54
C VAL A 16 -36.31 -16.24 -1.51
N LEU A 17 -37.08 -16.20 -0.41
CA LEU A 17 -36.89 -15.25 0.68
C LEU A 17 -35.63 -15.51 1.49
N LEU A 18 -35.23 -16.79 1.71
CA LEU A 18 -33.96 -17.10 2.38
C LEU A 18 -32.74 -16.77 1.51
N VAL A 19 -32.82 -16.96 0.19
CA VAL A 19 -31.74 -16.60 -0.75
C VAL A 19 -31.61 -15.08 -0.87
N SER A 20 -32.72 -14.33 -0.81
CA SER A 20 -32.66 -12.85 -0.83
C SER A 20 -32.09 -12.26 0.47
N PHE A 21 -32.26 -12.89 1.62
CA PHE A 21 -31.63 -12.45 2.86
C PHE A 21 -30.13 -12.81 2.94
N LEU A 22 -29.70 -13.89 2.31
CA LEU A 22 -28.27 -14.25 2.23
C LEU A 22 -27.50 -13.37 1.25
N SER A 23 -28.16 -12.79 0.25
CA SER A 23 -27.48 -11.92 -0.73
C SER A 23 -27.26 -10.48 -0.25
N MET A 24 -28.02 -10.00 0.73
CA MET A 24 -27.80 -8.66 1.31
C MET A 24 -26.62 -8.61 2.30
N ALA A 25 -26.24 -9.72 2.91
CA ALA A 25 -25.08 -9.76 3.80
C ALA A 25 -23.72 -9.74 3.06
N ALA A 26 -23.74 -9.98 1.73
CA ALA A 26 -22.54 -10.04 0.90
C ALA A 26 -22.00 -8.66 0.44
N PHE A 27 -22.70 -7.58 0.78
CA PHE A 27 -22.35 -6.22 0.32
C PHE A 27 -22.09 -5.21 1.45
N ALA A 28 -21.90 -5.67 2.67
CA ALA A 28 -21.57 -4.81 3.80
C ALA A 28 -20.08 -4.87 4.10
N LEU A 29 -19.47 -3.70 4.32
CA LEU A 29 -18.10 -3.62 4.78
C LEU A 29 -18.03 -4.03 6.26
N VAL A 30 -17.30 -5.09 6.57
CA VAL A 30 -17.22 -5.66 7.92
C VAL A 30 -16.23 -4.90 8.82
N PRO A 31 -16.42 -4.93 10.17
CA PRO A 31 -15.41 -4.42 11.08
C PRO A 31 -14.13 -5.27 11.03
N SER A 32 -12.96 -4.65 11.17
CA SER A 32 -11.65 -5.33 11.16
C SER A 32 -11.43 -6.25 12.36
N SER A 33 -12.13 -6.01 13.46
CA SER A 33 -12.13 -6.87 14.64
C SER A 33 -13.50 -6.87 15.33
N PRO A 34 -13.84 -7.92 16.11
CA PRO A 34 -15.14 -8.05 16.78
C PRO A 34 -15.32 -7.08 17.95
N GLU A 35 -14.24 -6.53 18.50
CA GLU A 35 -14.31 -5.59 19.62
C GLU A 35 -14.68 -4.20 19.10
N ILE A 36 -15.80 -3.68 19.58
CA ILE A 36 -16.33 -2.38 19.16
C ILE A 36 -16.31 -1.39 20.33
N TYR A 37 -15.71 -0.24 20.09
CA TYR A 37 -15.61 0.88 21.03
C TYR A 37 -16.51 2.01 20.56
N ARG A 38 -17.32 2.55 21.48
CA ARG A 38 -18.15 3.72 21.20
C ARG A 38 -17.29 4.97 21.22
N GLY A 39 -17.40 5.77 20.17
CA GLY A 39 -16.63 7.00 20.03
C GLY A 39 -17.43 8.18 19.54
N ILE A 40 -16.78 9.32 19.64
CA ILE A 40 -17.24 10.60 19.07
C ILE A 40 -16.04 11.27 18.40
N ASP A 41 -16.30 12.18 17.48
CA ASP A 41 -15.29 13.14 17.04
C ASP A 41 -15.79 14.57 17.27
N VAL A 42 -14.86 15.43 17.63
CA VAL A 42 -15.15 16.79 18.12
C VAL A 42 -14.13 17.80 17.62
N SER A 43 -14.56 19.05 17.58
CA SER A 43 -13.76 20.21 17.23
C SER A 43 -14.20 21.42 18.06
N GLU A 44 -13.84 22.61 17.65
CA GLU A 44 -14.36 23.86 18.21
C GLU A 44 -15.89 23.98 18.14
N TRP A 45 -16.53 23.31 17.18
CA TRP A 45 -17.98 23.37 16.95
C TRP A 45 -18.81 22.83 18.12
N GLN A 46 -18.28 21.95 18.94
CA GLN A 46 -18.94 21.43 20.14
C GLN A 46 -18.80 22.36 21.34
N GLY A 47 -18.01 23.44 21.24
CA GLY A 47 -17.83 24.42 22.29
C GLY A 47 -17.18 23.84 23.54
N SER A 48 -17.74 24.13 24.72
CA SER A 48 -17.27 23.57 25.97
C SER A 48 -17.87 22.19 26.22
N ILE A 49 -17.01 21.19 26.48
CA ILE A 49 -17.38 19.79 26.66
C ILE A 49 -17.10 19.38 28.12
N ASP A 50 -18.08 18.76 28.76
CA ASP A 50 -17.90 18.05 30.06
C ASP A 50 -17.54 16.60 29.78
N PHE A 51 -16.25 16.32 29.72
CA PHE A 51 -15.73 14.98 29.42
C PHE A 51 -16.03 13.96 30.52
N ALA A 52 -16.32 14.34 31.76
CA ALA A 52 -16.75 13.42 32.80
C ALA A 52 -18.15 12.86 32.44
N ARG A 53 -19.07 13.70 32.04
CA ARG A 53 -20.40 13.26 31.57
C ARG A 53 -20.33 12.48 30.26
N VAL A 54 -19.42 12.87 29.34
CA VAL A 54 -19.15 12.12 28.11
C VAL A 54 -18.70 10.69 28.46
N LYS A 55 -17.77 10.52 29.37
CA LYS A 55 -17.30 9.21 29.86
C LYS A 55 -18.43 8.40 30.48
N GLN A 56 -19.24 9.00 31.33
CA GLN A 56 -20.40 8.36 31.97
C GLN A 56 -21.45 7.89 30.96
N SER A 57 -21.55 8.54 29.79
CA SER A 57 -22.43 8.11 28.68
C SER A 57 -21.95 6.86 27.96
N GLY A 58 -20.82 6.29 28.38
CA GLY A 58 -20.25 5.08 27.79
C GLY A 58 -19.38 5.34 26.55
N ILE A 59 -19.00 6.60 26.29
CA ILE A 59 -17.98 6.91 25.25
C ILE A 59 -16.61 6.45 25.75
N GLN A 60 -15.85 5.87 24.86
CA GLN A 60 -14.53 5.27 25.14
C GLN A 60 -13.43 5.94 24.32
N VAL A 61 -13.75 6.42 23.10
CA VAL A 61 -12.80 7.01 22.16
C VAL A 61 -13.28 8.40 21.76
N VAL A 62 -12.36 9.37 21.74
CA VAL A 62 -12.62 10.73 21.26
C VAL A 62 -11.59 11.09 20.20
N TYR A 63 -12.00 11.32 18.98
CA TYR A 63 -11.17 11.99 17.99
C TYR A 63 -11.34 13.48 18.10
N ILE A 64 -10.23 14.23 18.05
CA ILE A 64 -10.20 15.67 18.24
C ILE A 64 -9.54 16.30 17.03
N ARG A 65 -10.23 17.26 16.39
CA ARG A 65 -9.58 18.07 15.37
C ARG A 65 -8.43 18.83 16.01
N SER A 66 -7.22 18.62 15.50
CA SER A 66 -6.07 19.39 15.96
C SER A 66 -5.87 20.65 15.14
N SER A 67 -6.10 20.53 13.84
CA SER A 67 -5.77 21.58 12.88
C SER A 67 -6.49 21.39 11.54
N LEU A 68 -6.44 22.42 10.72
CA LEU A 68 -6.94 22.41 9.34
C LEU A 68 -6.01 23.28 8.49
N GLY A 69 -5.76 22.87 7.24
CA GLY A 69 -4.88 23.59 6.34
C GLY A 69 -3.45 23.71 6.88
N SER A 70 -2.71 24.75 6.47
CA SER A 70 -1.31 24.90 6.82
C SER A 70 -1.04 25.84 8.00
N ASP A 71 -2.08 26.47 8.58
CA ASP A 71 -1.91 27.56 9.53
C ASP A 71 -3.00 27.69 10.60
N TYR A 72 -4.05 26.84 10.56
CA TYR A 72 -5.14 26.93 11.52
C TYR A 72 -5.07 25.79 12.54
N THR A 73 -4.76 26.11 13.79
CA THR A 73 -4.91 25.23 14.94
C THR A 73 -6.32 25.37 15.51
N ASP A 74 -7.03 24.24 15.74
CA ASP A 74 -8.34 24.27 16.37
C ASP A 74 -8.22 24.88 17.78
N PRO A 75 -8.94 25.97 18.08
CA PRO A 75 -8.80 26.69 19.35
C PRO A 75 -9.24 25.85 20.56
N SER A 76 -9.98 24.77 20.34
CA SER A 76 -10.41 23.83 21.38
C SER A 76 -9.50 22.62 21.53
N PHE A 77 -8.50 22.48 20.66
CA PHE A 77 -7.67 21.26 20.59
C PHE A 77 -7.05 20.88 21.94
N HIS A 78 -6.27 21.76 22.52
CA HIS A 78 -5.58 21.47 23.79
C HIS A 78 -6.55 21.23 24.94
N ARG A 79 -7.57 22.08 25.09
CA ARG A 79 -8.60 21.93 26.11
C ARG A 79 -9.34 20.58 25.98
N ASN A 80 -9.72 20.20 24.77
CA ASN A 80 -10.41 18.94 24.51
C ASN A 80 -9.48 17.75 24.76
N TYR A 81 -8.20 17.83 24.37
CA TYR A 81 -7.20 16.82 24.63
C TYR A 81 -7.01 16.59 26.15
N GLU A 82 -6.73 17.65 26.90
CA GLU A 82 -6.50 17.58 28.34
C GLU A 82 -7.74 17.07 29.07
N GLY A 83 -8.92 17.61 28.71
CA GLY A 83 -10.19 17.18 29.31
C GLY A 83 -10.51 15.73 29.07
N ALA A 84 -10.35 15.22 27.85
CA ALA A 84 -10.58 13.82 27.50
C ALA A 84 -9.57 12.89 28.20
N LYS A 85 -8.30 13.25 28.20
CA LYS A 85 -7.22 12.47 28.87
C LYS A 85 -7.41 12.40 30.38
N ALA A 86 -7.83 13.51 31.02
CA ALA A 86 -8.09 13.55 32.46
C ALA A 86 -9.19 12.57 32.89
N GLN A 87 -10.14 12.24 32.00
CA GLN A 87 -11.18 11.26 32.24
C GLN A 87 -10.80 9.84 31.78
N GLY A 88 -9.56 9.63 31.35
CA GLY A 88 -9.09 8.32 30.86
C GLY A 88 -9.77 7.86 29.58
N LEU A 89 -10.29 8.79 28.79
CA LEU A 89 -10.76 8.50 27.43
C LEU A 89 -9.59 8.22 26.50
N LYS A 90 -9.78 7.36 25.52
CA LYS A 90 -8.82 7.12 24.45
C LYS A 90 -8.91 8.25 23.43
N VAL A 91 -7.78 8.85 23.08
CA VAL A 91 -7.75 10.04 22.23
C VAL A 91 -7.04 9.77 20.91
N GLY A 92 -7.68 10.15 19.82
CA GLY A 92 -7.11 10.28 18.49
C GLY A 92 -7.13 11.73 18.02
N PHE A 93 -6.33 12.03 17.00
CA PHE A 93 -6.33 13.35 16.38
C PHE A 93 -6.60 13.24 14.90
N TYR A 94 -7.33 14.23 14.37
CA TYR A 94 -7.48 14.39 12.94
C TYR A 94 -7.09 15.79 12.47
N HIS A 95 -6.73 15.84 11.20
CA HIS A 95 -6.42 17.05 10.48
C HIS A 95 -7.31 17.16 9.25
N TYR A 96 -8.01 18.29 9.11
CA TYR A 96 -8.82 18.56 7.93
C TYR A 96 -7.93 19.11 6.83
N VAL A 97 -7.77 18.33 5.76
CA VAL A 97 -6.90 18.64 4.63
C VAL A 97 -7.59 19.58 3.66
N THR A 98 -6.90 20.67 3.31
CA THR A 98 -7.35 21.66 2.32
C THR A 98 -6.42 21.77 1.11
N ALA A 99 -5.36 20.97 1.10
CA ALA A 99 -4.32 20.99 0.09
C ALA A 99 -4.87 20.79 -1.34
N ARG A 100 -4.36 21.60 -2.25
CA ARG A 100 -4.68 21.53 -3.68
C ARG A 100 -3.51 20.99 -4.52
N THR A 101 -2.36 20.81 -3.89
CA THR A 101 -1.13 20.30 -4.51
C THR A 101 -0.38 19.38 -3.55
N VAL A 102 0.47 18.52 -4.08
CA VAL A 102 1.37 17.65 -3.30
C VAL A 102 2.26 18.46 -2.36
N ALA A 103 2.72 19.64 -2.78
CA ALA A 103 3.54 20.50 -1.92
C ALA A 103 2.77 21.02 -0.70
N GLN A 104 1.52 21.48 -0.91
CA GLN A 104 0.63 21.89 0.17
C GLN A 104 0.30 20.74 1.12
N ALA A 105 0.01 19.54 0.58
CA ALA A 105 -0.24 18.35 1.40
C ALA A 105 0.91 18.05 2.37
N LYS A 106 2.15 18.17 1.91
CA LYS A 106 3.33 18.00 2.78
C LYS A 106 3.43 19.12 3.82
N GLN A 107 3.14 20.36 3.45
CA GLN A 107 3.11 21.48 4.41
C GLN A 107 2.06 21.25 5.49
N GLU A 108 0.85 20.81 5.12
CA GLU A 108 -0.21 20.49 6.06
C GLU A 108 0.16 19.31 6.97
N ALA A 109 0.82 18.26 6.43
CA ALA A 109 1.35 17.17 7.24
C ALA A 109 2.39 17.66 8.27
N HIS A 110 3.28 18.59 7.89
CA HIS A 110 4.22 19.24 8.83
C HIS A 110 3.48 20.05 9.88
N PHE A 111 2.47 20.81 9.49
CA PHE A 111 1.67 21.60 10.39
C PHE A 111 0.93 20.73 11.41
N PHE A 112 0.26 19.65 10.94
CA PHE A 112 -0.39 18.68 11.81
C PHE A 112 0.61 18.06 12.80
N ALA A 113 1.75 17.57 12.32
CA ALA A 113 2.78 16.97 13.18
C ALA A 113 3.29 17.95 14.24
N SER A 114 3.48 19.23 13.89
CA SER A 114 3.92 20.28 14.83
C SER A 114 2.84 20.64 15.85
N THR A 115 1.57 20.71 15.43
CA THR A 115 0.43 21.03 16.30
C THR A 115 0.24 19.98 17.39
N ILE A 116 0.44 18.71 17.07
CA ILE A 116 0.30 17.62 18.04
C ILE A 116 1.58 17.30 18.81
N ALA A 117 2.67 18.07 18.57
CA ALA A 117 3.94 17.82 19.27
C ALA A 117 3.77 17.93 20.80
N GLY A 118 4.38 17.01 21.54
CA GLY A 118 4.27 16.95 23.01
C GLY A 118 3.00 16.27 23.53
N THR A 119 2.04 15.91 22.65
CA THR A 119 0.86 15.14 23.02
C THR A 119 1.09 13.63 22.89
N GLN A 120 0.21 12.83 23.51
CA GLN A 120 0.29 11.37 23.44
C GLN A 120 -1.07 10.80 23.00
N PRO A 121 -1.34 10.71 21.69
CA PRO A 121 -2.54 10.05 21.21
C PRO A 121 -2.51 8.55 21.52
N ASP A 122 -3.69 7.99 21.78
CA ASP A 122 -3.88 6.53 21.94
C ASP A 122 -4.26 5.87 20.61
N CYS A 123 -4.78 6.65 19.66
CA CYS A 123 -5.32 6.16 18.40
C CYS A 123 -4.47 6.63 17.21
N ARG A 124 -4.66 6.00 16.05
CA ARG A 124 -4.05 6.39 14.78
C ARG A 124 -4.34 7.84 14.46
N LEU A 125 -3.41 8.52 13.80
CA LEU A 125 -3.65 9.88 13.32
C LEU A 125 -4.50 9.82 12.05
N ALA A 126 -5.55 10.63 11.98
CA ALA A 126 -6.49 10.59 10.87
C ALA A 126 -6.25 11.74 9.89
N MET A 127 -6.23 11.38 8.59
CA MET A 127 -6.37 12.30 7.48
C MET A 127 -7.84 12.44 7.15
N ASP A 128 -8.36 13.67 7.20
CA ASP A 128 -9.71 14.03 6.82
C ASP A 128 -9.65 14.96 5.60
N PHE A 129 -9.96 14.41 4.41
CA PHE A 129 -9.88 15.15 3.15
C PHE A 129 -11.21 15.09 2.40
N GLU A 130 -12.06 16.05 2.66
CA GLU A 130 -13.43 16.12 2.13
C GLU A 130 -13.63 17.22 1.07
N TYR A 131 -12.85 18.33 1.13
CA TYR A 131 -12.95 19.40 0.17
C TYR A 131 -12.21 19.06 -1.13
N LEU A 132 -12.89 18.34 -2.01
CA LEU A 132 -12.32 17.76 -3.23
C LEU A 132 -12.64 18.55 -4.51
N ASP A 133 -13.49 19.57 -4.44
CA ASP A 133 -13.99 20.32 -5.59
C ASP A 133 -12.84 20.91 -6.44
N GLY A 134 -12.96 20.76 -7.77
CA GLY A 134 -11.99 21.26 -8.74
C GLY A 134 -10.69 20.47 -8.82
N LEU A 135 -10.56 19.35 -8.08
CA LEU A 135 -9.46 18.39 -8.22
C LEU A 135 -9.89 17.18 -9.04
N SER A 136 -9.01 16.70 -9.89
CA SER A 136 -9.19 15.38 -10.52
C SER A 136 -8.94 14.25 -9.51
N ILE A 137 -9.53 13.09 -9.75
CA ILE A 137 -9.31 11.88 -8.92
C ILE A 137 -7.81 11.56 -8.79
N ALA A 138 -7.03 11.73 -9.85
CA ALA A 138 -5.59 11.52 -9.80
C ALA A 138 -4.89 12.49 -8.84
N GLN A 139 -5.25 13.79 -8.88
CA GLN A 139 -4.70 14.79 -7.97
C GLN A 139 -5.07 14.50 -6.51
N ILE A 140 -6.33 14.13 -6.24
CA ILE A 140 -6.79 13.79 -4.89
C ILE A 140 -5.95 12.65 -4.32
N ASN A 141 -5.73 11.58 -5.08
CA ASN A 141 -4.95 10.43 -4.63
C ASN A 141 -3.47 10.77 -4.41
N GLU A 142 -2.84 11.55 -5.28
CA GLU A 142 -1.45 11.99 -5.09
C GLU A 142 -1.30 12.92 -3.88
N ILE A 143 -2.24 13.82 -3.66
CA ILE A 143 -2.31 14.70 -2.47
C ILE A 143 -2.43 13.86 -1.20
N SER A 144 -3.37 12.92 -1.18
CA SER A 144 -3.62 12.04 -0.04
C SER A 144 -2.41 11.18 0.31
N LEU A 145 -1.80 10.55 -0.70
CA LEU A 145 -0.57 9.76 -0.51
C LEU A 145 0.58 10.63 0.03
N ALA A 146 0.75 11.83 -0.53
CA ALA A 146 1.81 12.74 -0.09
C ALA A 146 1.63 13.19 1.36
N PHE A 147 0.38 13.51 1.76
CA PHE A 147 0.06 13.87 3.13
C PHE A 147 0.34 12.72 4.10
N LEU A 148 -0.24 11.55 3.84
CA LEU A 148 -0.13 10.38 4.71
C LEU A 148 1.32 9.89 4.83
N GLN A 149 2.06 9.80 3.72
CA GLN A 149 3.46 9.39 3.74
C GLN A 149 4.34 10.36 4.53
N GLU A 150 4.12 11.67 4.33
CA GLU A 150 4.89 12.69 5.05
C GLU A 150 4.55 12.71 6.53
N LEU A 151 3.26 12.62 6.89
CA LEU A 151 2.83 12.55 8.29
C LEU A 151 3.40 11.31 9.01
N GLY A 152 3.34 10.15 8.36
CA GLY A 152 3.94 8.91 8.89
C GLY A 152 5.45 9.02 9.09
N ARG A 153 6.15 9.68 8.16
CA ARG A 153 7.58 9.94 8.27
C ARG A 153 7.92 10.86 9.44
N LEU A 154 7.14 11.93 9.64
CA LEU A 154 7.37 12.93 10.69
C LEU A 154 7.07 12.39 12.09
N THR A 155 5.99 11.62 12.23
CA THR A 155 5.47 11.22 13.53
C THR A 155 5.88 9.81 13.95
N GLY A 156 6.21 8.94 12.98
CA GLY A 156 6.43 7.51 13.21
C GLY A 156 5.18 6.77 13.69
N LYS A 157 3.99 7.40 13.59
CA LYS A 157 2.72 6.84 14.07
C LYS A 157 1.95 6.18 12.95
N GLU A 158 1.12 5.22 13.32
CA GLU A 158 0.16 4.59 12.42
C GLU A 158 -0.95 5.58 12.08
N LEU A 159 -1.44 5.49 10.85
CA LEU A 159 -2.37 6.44 10.26
C LEU A 159 -3.68 5.74 9.87
N VAL A 160 -4.73 6.53 9.71
CA VAL A 160 -6.05 6.10 9.21
C VAL A 160 -6.56 7.14 8.20
N LEU A 161 -7.20 6.68 7.14
CA LEU A 161 -7.89 7.54 6.19
C LEU A 161 -9.36 7.62 6.60
N TYR A 162 -9.84 8.84 6.87
CA TYR A 162 -11.28 9.12 7.02
C TYR A 162 -11.87 9.51 5.66
N SER A 163 -13.04 8.97 5.35
CA SER A 163 -13.79 9.30 4.14
C SER A 163 -15.25 8.92 4.28
N ASP A 164 -16.13 9.70 3.65
CA ASP A 164 -17.47 9.21 3.39
C ASP A 164 -17.47 8.00 2.42
N ALA A 165 -18.57 7.23 2.44
CA ALA A 165 -18.68 5.98 1.67
C ALA A 165 -18.60 6.20 0.15
N TYR A 166 -19.11 7.34 -0.35
CA TYR A 166 -19.05 7.66 -1.78
C TYR A 166 -17.62 7.89 -2.24
N ASN A 167 -16.86 8.74 -1.52
CA ASN A 167 -15.47 9.04 -1.87
C ASN A 167 -14.56 7.81 -1.67
N ALA A 168 -14.80 7.00 -0.65
CA ALA A 168 -14.11 5.72 -0.47
C ALA A 168 -14.30 4.80 -1.69
N ARG A 169 -15.51 4.74 -2.25
CA ARG A 169 -15.84 3.94 -3.43
C ARG A 169 -15.35 4.58 -4.73
N ALA A 170 -15.62 5.86 -4.95
CA ALA A 170 -15.49 6.50 -6.26
C ALA A 170 -14.16 7.23 -6.47
N VAL A 171 -13.54 7.76 -5.40
CA VAL A 171 -12.44 8.71 -5.48
C VAL A 171 -11.10 8.10 -5.06
N PHE A 172 -11.01 7.60 -3.82
CA PHE A 172 -9.77 7.05 -3.30
C PHE A 172 -9.40 5.72 -3.96
N ASP A 173 -8.15 5.54 -4.34
CA ASP A 173 -7.69 4.39 -5.12
C ASP A 173 -7.17 3.23 -4.24
N ARG A 174 -6.81 2.11 -4.90
CA ARG A 174 -6.34 0.90 -4.22
C ARG A 174 -5.01 1.10 -3.48
N ARG A 175 -4.15 2.01 -3.91
CA ARG A 175 -2.87 2.30 -3.23
C ARG A 175 -3.12 2.81 -1.81
N LEU A 176 -4.12 3.67 -1.65
CA LEU A 176 -4.54 4.14 -0.33
C LEU A 176 -5.19 3.03 0.49
N ALA A 177 -6.02 2.20 -0.13
CA ALA A 177 -6.70 1.11 0.55
C ALA A 177 -5.75 -0.02 1.01
N GLU A 178 -4.66 -0.26 0.29
CA GLU A 178 -3.64 -1.25 0.64
C GLU A 178 -2.76 -0.81 1.81
N ASP A 179 -2.45 0.50 1.90
CA ASP A 179 -1.49 1.03 2.86
C ASP A 179 -2.15 1.62 4.12
N TYR A 180 -3.40 2.09 4.02
CA TYR A 180 -4.07 2.81 5.10
C TYR A 180 -5.46 2.23 5.38
N PRO A 181 -5.76 1.86 6.65
CA PRO A 181 -7.09 1.41 7.03
C PRO A 181 -8.12 2.54 6.93
N LEU A 182 -9.40 2.17 6.85
CA LEU A 182 -10.51 3.08 6.62
C LEU A 182 -11.29 3.39 7.90
N TRP A 183 -11.55 4.68 8.13
CA TRP A 183 -12.61 5.19 8.97
C TRP A 183 -13.68 5.78 8.05
N VAL A 184 -14.78 5.03 7.86
CA VAL A 184 -15.83 5.38 6.90
C VAL A 184 -16.97 6.12 7.56
N ALA A 185 -17.49 7.16 6.90
CA ALA A 185 -18.72 7.83 7.27
C ALA A 185 -19.86 7.41 6.33
N GLN A 186 -20.95 6.90 6.90
CA GLN A 186 -22.19 6.65 6.18
C GLN A 186 -23.36 6.66 7.16
N TYR A 187 -24.29 7.56 6.95
CA TYR A 187 -25.35 7.83 7.91
C TYR A 187 -26.65 7.07 7.58
N GLY A 188 -27.44 6.76 8.63
CA GLY A 188 -28.76 6.15 8.49
C GLY A 188 -28.74 4.65 8.19
N ILE A 189 -27.61 3.99 8.35
CA ILE A 189 -27.44 2.54 8.19
C ILE A 189 -26.73 1.91 9.40
N GLU A 190 -26.94 0.61 9.59
CA GLU A 190 -26.32 -0.13 10.70
C GLU A 190 -24.87 -0.55 10.42
N THR A 191 -24.54 -0.80 9.16
CA THR A 191 -23.22 -1.21 8.67
C THR A 191 -22.93 -0.51 7.36
N PRO A 192 -21.70 -0.02 7.14
CA PRO A 192 -21.35 0.66 5.89
C PRO A 192 -21.36 -0.31 4.71
N GLU A 193 -21.68 0.22 3.54
CA GLU A 193 -21.68 -0.52 2.29
C GLU A 193 -20.26 -0.88 1.85
N ASP A 194 -20.14 -2.02 1.15
CA ASP A 194 -18.88 -2.39 0.50
C ASP A 194 -18.49 -1.36 -0.56
N ASN A 195 -17.25 -0.91 -0.49
CA ASN A 195 -16.67 0.04 -1.45
C ASN A 195 -15.77 -0.61 -2.51
N GLY A 196 -15.60 -1.94 -2.47
CA GLY A 196 -14.83 -2.73 -3.43
C GLY A 196 -13.31 -2.53 -3.36
N LYS A 197 -12.78 -1.85 -2.34
CA LYS A 197 -11.36 -1.55 -2.19
C LYS A 197 -10.82 -1.95 -0.82
N TRP A 198 -11.45 -1.51 0.26
CA TRP A 198 -11.14 -1.95 1.62
C TRP A 198 -11.93 -3.23 1.93
N SER A 199 -11.31 -4.18 2.59
CA SER A 199 -11.96 -5.41 3.05
C SER A 199 -12.69 -5.25 4.38
N SER A 200 -12.35 -4.20 5.15
CA SER A 200 -12.91 -3.93 6.47
C SER A 200 -12.73 -2.45 6.85
N TRP A 201 -13.48 -2.02 7.85
CA TRP A 201 -13.32 -0.72 8.47
C TRP A 201 -12.73 -0.83 9.87
N ILE A 202 -11.99 0.20 10.31
CA ILE A 202 -11.52 0.34 11.71
C ILE A 202 -12.25 1.44 12.45
N GLY A 203 -12.93 2.34 11.73
CA GLY A 203 -13.85 3.35 12.22
C GLY A 203 -15.08 3.43 11.35
N PHE A 204 -16.25 3.59 11.96
CA PHE A 204 -17.53 3.82 11.30
C PHE A 204 -18.27 4.98 11.97
N GLN A 205 -18.33 6.12 11.29
CA GLN A 205 -19.12 7.27 11.70
C GLN A 205 -20.54 7.09 11.12
N TYR A 206 -21.49 6.82 12.01
CA TYR A 206 -22.84 6.42 11.62
C TYR A 206 -23.91 7.51 11.81
N SER A 207 -23.55 8.65 12.43
CA SER A 207 -24.44 9.77 12.63
C SER A 207 -23.66 11.07 12.83
N SER A 208 -24.16 12.16 12.25
CA SER A 208 -23.68 13.53 12.48
C SER A 208 -24.63 14.35 13.39
N THR A 209 -25.70 13.73 13.89
CA THR A 209 -26.73 14.40 14.70
C THR A 209 -26.91 13.76 16.08
N GLY A 210 -25.88 13.07 16.57
CA GLY A 210 -25.89 12.40 17.85
C GLY A 210 -26.05 13.35 19.03
N ARG A 211 -26.53 12.82 20.16
CA ARG A 211 -26.62 13.54 21.42
C ARG A 211 -25.86 12.75 22.49
N VAL A 212 -24.91 13.42 23.13
CA VAL A 212 -24.09 12.82 24.21
C VAL A 212 -24.13 13.76 25.42
N ALA A 213 -24.39 13.21 26.59
CA ALA A 213 -24.38 14.00 27.81
C ALA A 213 -23.00 14.66 28.02
N GLY A 214 -22.97 15.95 28.33
CA GLY A 214 -21.73 16.73 28.45
C GLY A 214 -21.40 17.53 27.19
N ILE A 215 -22.12 17.35 26.08
CA ILE A 215 -21.97 18.13 24.85
C ILE A 215 -23.28 18.85 24.54
N ARG A 216 -23.17 20.13 24.20
CA ARG A 216 -24.33 20.93 23.75
C ARG A 216 -24.44 20.80 22.23
N GLY A 217 -25.65 20.46 21.77
CA GLY A 217 -25.89 20.32 20.32
C GLY A 217 -25.54 18.94 19.78
N ASN A 218 -25.29 18.88 18.48
CA ASN A 218 -24.99 17.65 17.75
C ASN A 218 -23.51 17.28 17.90
N VAL A 219 -23.24 15.99 17.87
CA VAL A 219 -21.90 15.43 17.83
C VAL A 219 -21.89 14.19 16.95
N ASP A 220 -20.82 13.96 16.27
CA ASP A 220 -20.61 12.80 15.42
C ASP A 220 -20.42 11.54 16.27
N LEU A 221 -21.20 10.49 15.93
CA LEU A 221 -21.16 9.22 16.63
C LEU A 221 -20.42 8.17 15.83
N ASN A 222 -19.51 7.47 16.50
CA ASN A 222 -18.63 6.51 15.89
C ASN A 222 -18.65 5.15 16.59
N ARG A 223 -18.38 4.12 15.79
CA ARG A 223 -17.95 2.78 16.24
C ARG A 223 -16.50 2.58 15.78
N PHE A 224 -15.63 2.24 16.68
CA PHE A 224 -14.23 1.93 16.36
C PHE A 224 -13.93 0.49 16.69
N THR A 225 -13.09 -0.15 15.89
CA THR A 225 -12.55 -1.47 16.24
C THR A 225 -11.27 -1.32 17.06
N ARG A 226 -10.75 -2.45 17.58
CA ARG A 226 -9.47 -2.47 18.29
C ARG A 226 -8.30 -1.91 17.46
N ASP A 227 -8.37 -2.04 16.15
CA ASP A 227 -7.30 -1.64 15.24
C ASP A 227 -7.18 -0.12 15.06
N ILE A 228 -8.11 0.66 15.67
CA ILE A 228 -8.01 2.12 15.72
C ILE A 228 -6.88 2.57 16.66
N PHE A 229 -6.54 1.77 17.66
CA PHE A 229 -5.52 2.14 18.62
C PHE A 229 -4.13 2.00 18.03
N LEU A 230 -3.26 2.96 18.37
CA LEU A 230 -1.83 2.77 18.19
C LEU A 230 -1.43 1.50 18.94
N GLN A 231 -0.82 0.59 18.24
CA GLN A 231 -0.24 -0.54 18.94
C GLN A 231 0.79 0.03 19.91
N LYS A 232 0.60 -0.20 21.24
CA LYS A 232 1.68 0.05 22.17
C LYS A 232 2.91 -0.55 21.53
N ALA A 233 4.00 0.20 21.47
CA ALA A 233 5.31 -0.33 21.13
C ALA A 233 5.71 -1.41 22.15
N SER A 234 4.99 -2.51 22.22
CA SER A 234 5.60 -3.81 22.40
C SER A 234 6.52 -3.84 21.21
N ALA A 235 7.83 -3.61 21.50
CA ALA A 235 8.89 -3.48 20.51
C ALA A 235 8.36 -3.93 19.17
N LEU A 236 7.91 -2.93 18.33
CA LEU A 236 7.30 -3.25 17.02
C LEU A 236 8.02 -4.49 16.58
N PRO A 237 7.40 -5.58 16.15
CA PRO A 237 8.19 -6.59 15.51
C PRO A 237 8.87 -5.73 14.45
N ARG A 238 10.10 -5.32 14.84
CA ARG A 238 11.05 -4.47 14.09
C ARG A 238 10.81 -4.90 12.70
N PRO A 239 10.18 -4.05 11.81
CA PRO A 239 9.56 -4.49 10.55
C PRO A 239 10.44 -5.61 10.10
N PRO A 240 9.92 -6.84 9.96
CA PRO A 240 10.66 -8.09 10.15
C PRO A 240 11.99 -7.86 9.52
N ARG A 241 13.05 -7.80 10.33
CA ARG A 241 14.40 -7.35 9.91
C ARG A 241 14.53 -7.92 8.55
N PRO A 242 14.48 -7.08 7.44
CA PRO A 242 14.18 -7.58 6.11
C PRO A 242 14.97 -8.85 5.99
N ALA A 243 14.29 -9.97 5.86
CA ALA A 243 14.84 -11.31 6.08
C ALA A 243 16.17 -11.31 5.35
N PRO A 244 17.29 -11.64 5.97
CA PRO A 244 18.63 -11.20 5.58
C PRO A 244 18.68 -11.19 4.07
N GLU A 245 18.80 -9.98 3.49
CA GLU A 245 18.42 -9.61 2.12
C GLU A 245 19.20 -10.47 1.12
N LYS A 246 18.83 -11.73 1.01
CA LYS A 246 19.47 -12.70 0.13
C LYS A 246 19.19 -12.43 -1.36
N HIS A 247 18.30 -11.48 -1.68
CA HIS A 247 17.80 -11.31 -3.05
C HIS A 247 17.60 -9.83 -3.47
N THR A 248 18.45 -8.92 -3.01
CA THR A 248 18.49 -7.55 -3.53
C THR A 248 19.84 -7.24 -4.14
N LYS A 249 19.87 -6.40 -5.19
CA LYS A 249 21.11 -5.84 -5.75
C LYS A 249 21.12 -4.33 -5.62
N ILE A 250 22.32 -3.75 -5.55
CA ILE A 250 22.50 -2.31 -5.61
C ILE A 250 22.84 -1.95 -7.06
N LEU A 251 22.06 -1.04 -7.63
CA LEU A 251 22.35 -0.40 -8.90
C LEU A 251 22.96 0.97 -8.62
N LEU A 252 23.91 1.37 -9.45
CA LEU A 252 24.40 2.73 -9.53
C LEU A 252 23.59 3.45 -10.61
N VAL A 253 22.88 4.51 -10.25
CA VAL A 253 21.98 5.24 -11.12
C VAL A 253 22.48 6.67 -11.22
N THR A 254 22.78 7.14 -12.43
CA THR A 254 23.10 8.54 -12.68
C THR A 254 21.82 9.35 -12.72
N VAL A 255 21.75 10.39 -11.90
CA VAL A 255 20.65 11.34 -11.84
C VAL A 255 20.61 12.15 -13.13
N ARG A 256 19.47 12.21 -13.78
CA ARG A 256 19.24 12.99 -15.00
C ARG A 256 18.64 14.36 -14.67
N PRO A 257 18.78 15.37 -15.53
CA PRO A 257 18.04 16.61 -15.39
C PRO A 257 16.53 16.34 -15.22
N GLY A 258 15.92 16.92 -14.17
CA GLY A 258 14.52 16.70 -13.82
C GLY A 258 14.22 15.44 -13.01
N ASP A 259 15.20 14.57 -12.72
CA ASP A 259 14.99 13.45 -11.81
C ASP A 259 14.78 13.95 -10.37
N THR A 260 13.89 13.29 -9.67
CA THR A 260 13.69 13.43 -8.22
C THR A 260 13.93 12.09 -7.54
N LEU A 261 14.27 12.10 -6.25
CA LEU A 261 14.39 10.84 -5.48
C LEU A 261 13.11 10.01 -5.54
N TRP A 262 11.97 10.68 -5.57
CA TRP A 262 10.68 10.00 -5.74
C TRP A 262 10.55 9.35 -7.12
N GLY A 263 10.83 10.06 -8.20
CA GLY A 263 10.79 9.52 -9.56
C GLY A 263 11.75 8.34 -9.75
N ILE A 264 12.93 8.42 -9.13
CA ILE A 264 13.89 7.32 -9.13
C ILE A 264 13.37 6.14 -8.30
N ALA A 265 12.79 6.41 -7.11
CA ALA A 265 12.20 5.37 -6.27
C ALA A 265 11.09 4.59 -7.02
N GLN A 266 10.20 5.30 -7.70
CA GLN A 266 9.15 4.70 -8.54
C GLN A 266 9.73 3.87 -9.69
N ARG A 267 10.70 4.43 -10.42
CA ARG A 267 11.34 3.76 -11.57
C ARG A 267 11.98 2.43 -11.21
N TYR A 268 12.50 2.33 -9.97
CA TYR A 268 13.25 1.17 -9.50
C TYR A 268 12.50 0.35 -8.43
N HIS A 269 11.21 0.59 -8.22
CA HIS A 269 10.37 -0.12 -7.25
C HIS A 269 10.99 -0.17 -5.85
N THR A 270 11.51 0.97 -5.38
CA THR A 270 12.05 1.18 -4.05
C THR A 270 11.38 2.38 -3.38
N THR A 271 11.80 2.75 -2.18
CA THR A 271 11.26 3.91 -1.47
C THR A 271 12.30 5.02 -1.35
N VAL A 272 11.84 6.28 -1.25
CA VAL A 272 12.71 7.42 -1.00
C VAL A 272 13.49 7.23 0.29
N ALA A 273 12.88 6.68 1.34
CA ALA A 273 13.54 6.36 2.59
C ALA A 273 14.72 5.37 2.41
N ASN A 274 14.56 4.37 1.55
CA ASN A 274 15.64 3.44 1.20
C ASN A 274 16.77 4.14 0.44
N LEU A 275 16.44 5.04 -0.50
CA LEU A 275 17.44 5.82 -1.25
C LEU A 275 18.24 6.73 -0.32
N LEU A 276 17.57 7.44 0.59
CA LEU A 276 18.21 8.31 1.57
C LEU A 276 19.20 7.53 2.45
N ARG A 277 18.72 6.43 3.04
CA ARG A 277 19.52 5.59 3.94
C ARG A 277 20.73 4.99 3.22
N LEU A 278 20.53 4.50 1.99
CA LEU A 278 21.58 3.82 1.21
C LEU A 278 22.66 4.78 0.74
N ASN A 279 22.30 6.04 0.49
CA ASN A 279 23.18 7.09 -0.02
C ASN A 279 23.62 8.08 1.06
N ARG A 280 23.17 7.91 2.32
CA ARG A 280 23.44 8.83 3.44
C ARG A 280 23.04 10.27 3.14
N LEU A 281 21.97 10.45 2.34
CA LEU A 281 21.46 11.76 1.98
C LEU A 281 20.69 12.34 3.17
N GLN A 282 21.03 13.56 3.55
CA GLN A 282 20.38 14.28 4.65
C GLN A 282 19.20 15.13 4.19
N ASN A 283 19.10 15.40 2.88
CA ASN A 283 18.06 16.26 2.30
C ASN A 283 17.33 15.51 1.18
N LEU A 284 15.99 15.44 1.32
CA LEU A 284 15.06 14.78 0.40
C LEU A 284 15.02 15.42 -1.00
N ASN A 285 15.37 16.70 -1.10
CA ASN A 285 15.20 17.48 -2.31
C ASN A 285 16.52 17.79 -3.02
N LEU A 286 17.64 17.23 -2.54
CA LEU A 286 18.96 17.64 -3.02
C LEU A 286 19.65 16.43 -3.68
N ILE A 287 19.33 16.20 -4.94
CA ILE A 287 20.14 15.38 -5.88
C ILE A 287 20.39 16.21 -7.11
N TYR A 288 21.61 16.11 -7.63
CA TYR A 288 22.03 16.90 -8.79
C TYR A 288 22.17 16.05 -10.04
N ALA A 289 21.82 16.61 -11.19
CA ALA A 289 22.04 15.95 -12.48
C ALA A 289 23.54 15.62 -12.65
N GLY A 290 23.85 14.39 -13.03
CA GLY A 290 25.20 13.85 -13.12
C GLY A 290 25.67 13.14 -11.84
N GLU A 291 25.00 13.32 -10.71
CA GLU A 291 25.30 12.57 -9.49
C GLU A 291 24.94 11.09 -9.65
N THR A 292 25.74 10.22 -9.02
CA THR A 292 25.46 8.78 -9.01
C THR A 292 24.91 8.37 -7.66
N ILE A 293 23.69 7.84 -7.63
CA ILE A 293 23.05 7.31 -6.44
C ILE A 293 22.95 5.79 -6.48
N ARG A 294 23.04 5.19 -5.30
CA ARG A 294 22.85 3.76 -5.09
C ARG A 294 21.35 3.48 -4.94
N VAL A 295 20.85 2.53 -5.70
CA VAL A 295 19.45 2.11 -5.66
C VAL A 295 19.39 0.63 -5.34
N ARG A 296 18.76 0.28 -4.23
CA ARG A 296 18.53 -1.12 -3.88
C ARG A 296 17.24 -1.57 -4.55
N VAL A 297 17.37 -2.55 -5.45
CA VAL A 297 16.23 -3.14 -6.14
C VAL A 297 16.03 -4.57 -5.67
N PRO A 298 14.78 -5.02 -5.43
CA PRO A 298 14.53 -6.42 -5.21
C PRO A 298 15.02 -7.21 -6.43
N LEU A 299 15.75 -8.28 -6.19
CA LEU A 299 15.84 -9.33 -7.20
C LEU A 299 14.43 -9.89 -7.28
N ARG A 300 13.65 -9.46 -8.25
CA ARG A 300 12.35 -10.06 -8.54
C ARG A 300 12.62 -11.55 -8.69
N GLU A 301 12.05 -12.36 -7.81
CA GLU A 301 11.89 -13.78 -8.07
C GLU A 301 10.93 -13.88 -9.26
N GLU A 302 11.48 -13.85 -10.46
CA GLU A 302 10.69 -14.19 -11.63
C GLU A 302 10.35 -15.67 -11.51
N PRO A 303 9.09 -16.07 -11.67
CA PRO A 303 8.69 -17.47 -11.65
C PRO A 303 9.62 -18.25 -12.59
N GLY A 304 10.31 -19.25 -12.08
CA GLY A 304 11.25 -20.05 -12.86
C GLY A 304 12.72 -19.64 -12.81
N VAL A 305 13.10 -18.59 -12.06
CA VAL A 305 14.51 -18.23 -11.87
C VAL A 305 15.09 -18.91 -10.64
N THR A 306 16.17 -19.64 -10.81
CA THR A 306 16.94 -20.26 -9.73
C THR A 306 18.36 -19.70 -9.72
N ILE A 307 18.87 -19.35 -8.54
CA ILE A 307 20.28 -19.02 -8.36
C ILE A 307 21.01 -20.34 -8.06
N THR A 308 22.02 -20.64 -8.86
CA THR A 308 22.90 -21.80 -8.64
C THR A 308 24.36 -21.37 -8.54
N THR A 309 25.18 -22.18 -7.93
CA THR A 309 26.62 -21.96 -7.87
C THR A 309 27.30 -22.89 -8.88
N TYR A 310 28.15 -22.31 -9.71
CA TYR A 310 29.00 -23.03 -10.67
C TYR A 310 30.47 -22.90 -10.30
N THR A 311 31.19 -24.01 -10.27
CA THR A 311 32.64 -23.98 -10.10
C THR A 311 33.28 -23.93 -11.47
N VAL A 312 34.06 -22.90 -11.72
CA VAL A 312 34.78 -22.66 -12.98
C VAL A 312 35.74 -23.82 -13.23
N ARG A 313 35.75 -24.33 -14.44
CA ARG A 313 36.64 -25.41 -14.90
C ARG A 313 37.76 -24.81 -15.77
N ARG A 314 38.86 -25.53 -15.88
CA ARG A 314 39.95 -25.14 -16.78
C ARG A 314 39.44 -25.01 -18.22
N GLY A 315 39.68 -23.86 -18.85
CA GLY A 315 39.18 -23.55 -20.21
C GLY A 315 37.83 -22.89 -20.28
N ASP A 316 37.12 -22.70 -19.17
CA ASP A 316 35.87 -21.94 -19.15
C ASP A 316 36.09 -20.45 -19.43
N THR A 317 35.12 -19.85 -20.09
CA THR A 317 34.99 -18.40 -20.23
C THR A 317 33.62 -17.98 -19.73
N LEU A 318 33.47 -16.73 -19.29
CA LEU A 318 32.14 -16.22 -18.88
C LEU A 318 31.12 -16.32 -20.01
N THR A 319 31.53 -16.14 -21.27
CA THR A 319 30.66 -16.30 -22.45
C THR A 319 30.19 -17.74 -22.58
N PHE A 320 31.04 -18.73 -22.37
CA PHE A 320 30.67 -20.14 -22.42
C PHE A 320 29.71 -20.48 -21.25
N ILE A 321 30.05 -20.04 -20.05
CA ILE A 321 29.22 -20.25 -18.86
C ILE A 321 27.85 -19.59 -19.04
N ALA A 322 27.81 -18.33 -19.52
CA ALA A 322 26.56 -17.60 -19.77
C ALA A 322 25.65 -18.34 -20.77
N ARG A 323 26.21 -18.81 -21.90
CA ARG A 323 25.49 -19.63 -22.88
C ARG A 323 24.97 -20.94 -22.28
N ARG A 324 25.80 -21.64 -21.51
CA ARG A 324 25.46 -22.91 -20.90
C ARG A 324 24.30 -22.82 -19.91
N PHE A 325 24.23 -21.75 -19.14
CA PHE A 325 23.24 -21.55 -18.08
C PHE A 325 22.09 -20.62 -18.46
N GLY A 326 22.06 -20.14 -19.72
CA GLY A 326 20.97 -19.28 -20.21
C GLY A 326 20.92 -17.92 -19.53
N THR A 327 22.09 -17.37 -19.22
CA THR A 327 22.28 -16.04 -18.63
C THR A 327 23.17 -15.18 -19.54
N THR A 328 23.54 -13.97 -19.10
CA THR A 328 24.47 -13.11 -19.82
C THR A 328 25.75 -12.90 -19.04
N VAL A 329 26.84 -12.51 -19.74
CA VAL A 329 28.12 -12.21 -19.09
C VAL A 329 27.95 -11.08 -18.09
N GLU A 330 27.19 -10.04 -18.43
CA GLU A 330 26.91 -8.89 -17.58
C GLU A 330 26.19 -9.32 -16.29
N ASN A 331 25.25 -10.26 -16.38
CA ASN A 331 24.59 -10.81 -15.20
C ASN A 331 25.54 -11.60 -14.30
N ILE A 332 26.44 -12.38 -14.89
CA ILE A 332 27.44 -13.13 -14.10
C ILE A 332 28.39 -12.16 -13.41
N VAL A 333 28.88 -11.15 -14.14
CA VAL A 333 29.78 -10.12 -13.61
C VAL A 333 29.11 -9.38 -12.44
N ALA A 334 27.87 -8.92 -12.63
CA ALA A 334 27.13 -8.18 -11.60
C ALA A 334 26.80 -9.02 -10.37
N MET A 335 26.56 -10.33 -10.54
CA MET A 335 26.22 -11.22 -9.42
C MET A 335 27.42 -11.64 -8.58
N ASN A 336 28.64 -11.49 -9.11
CA ASN A 336 29.87 -11.96 -8.49
C ASN A 336 30.87 -10.84 -8.23
N ASP A 337 30.48 -9.58 -8.46
CA ASP A 337 31.33 -8.38 -8.30
C ASP A 337 32.67 -8.48 -9.04
N LEU A 338 32.67 -9.13 -10.23
CA LEU A 338 33.88 -9.34 -10.99
C LEU A 338 34.42 -8.01 -11.56
N LYS A 339 35.62 -7.64 -11.19
CA LYS A 339 36.24 -6.41 -11.69
C LYS A 339 36.65 -6.50 -13.16
N ASN A 340 37.00 -7.70 -13.64
CA ASN A 340 37.40 -7.96 -15.02
C ASN A 340 36.64 -9.19 -15.58
N PRO A 341 35.74 -9.01 -16.56
CA PRO A 341 34.96 -10.12 -17.12
C PRO A 341 35.79 -11.14 -17.91
N ASN A 342 37.03 -10.81 -18.25
CA ASN A 342 37.93 -11.69 -18.97
C ASN A 342 38.84 -12.53 -18.06
N LEU A 343 38.71 -12.37 -16.74
CA LEU A 343 39.59 -13.00 -15.79
C LEU A 343 38.78 -13.82 -14.76
N ILE A 344 38.70 -15.13 -15.00
CA ILE A 344 38.10 -16.10 -14.06
C ILE A 344 39.11 -17.28 -13.91
N TYR A 345 39.14 -17.86 -12.71
CA TYR A 345 40.09 -18.92 -12.38
C TYR A 345 39.42 -20.27 -12.19
N ALA A 346 40.06 -21.34 -12.63
CA ALA A 346 39.58 -22.68 -12.36
C ALA A 346 39.49 -22.92 -10.83
N GLY A 347 38.36 -23.44 -10.38
CA GLY A 347 38.02 -23.62 -8.96
C GLY A 347 37.23 -22.46 -8.36
N GLU A 348 37.15 -21.32 -9.01
CA GLU A 348 36.35 -20.18 -8.58
C GLU A 348 34.85 -20.53 -8.59
N LYS A 349 34.11 -20.11 -7.57
CA LYS A 349 32.68 -20.34 -7.45
C LYS A 349 31.92 -19.13 -7.93
N LEU A 350 31.21 -19.22 -9.04
CA LEU A 350 30.37 -18.19 -9.60
C LEU A 350 28.91 -18.47 -9.30
N ARG A 351 28.22 -17.45 -8.79
CA ARG A 351 26.76 -17.47 -8.65
C ARG A 351 26.15 -17.16 -10.01
N LEU A 352 25.24 -17.99 -10.44
CA LEU A 352 24.58 -17.89 -11.75
C LEU A 352 23.08 -17.78 -11.57
N ARG A 353 22.47 -16.87 -12.29
CA ARG A 353 21.03 -16.79 -12.46
C ARG A 353 20.62 -17.73 -13.59
N VAL A 354 19.96 -18.81 -13.26
CA VAL A 354 19.47 -19.79 -14.22
C VAL A 354 17.97 -19.63 -14.34
N ILE A 355 17.47 -19.40 -15.56
CA ILE A 355 16.05 -19.40 -15.84
C ILE A 355 15.63 -20.84 -16.02
N ARG A 356 14.89 -21.41 -15.06
CA ARG A 356 14.14 -22.65 -15.27
C ARG A 356 12.81 -22.29 -15.88
N PRO A 357 12.38 -22.93 -16.99
CA PRO A 357 11.04 -22.75 -17.49
C PRO A 357 10.04 -23.09 -16.37
N ALA A 358 9.08 -22.22 -16.10
CA ALA A 358 7.90 -22.62 -15.35
C ALA A 358 7.31 -23.81 -16.10
N ALA A 359 7.09 -24.93 -15.40
CA ALA A 359 6.47 -26.09 -16.01
C ALA A 359 5.14 -25.63 -16.64
N ASP A 360 5.01 -25.85 -17.95
CA ASP A 360 3.75 -25.84 -18.72
C ASP A 360 3.18 -24.51 -19.24
N GLN A 361 3.93 -23.41 -19.34
CA GLN A 361 3.43 -22.30 -20.13
C GLN A 361 3.72 -22.54 -21.62
N THR A 362 2.67 -22.65 -22.45
CA THR A 362 2.79 -22.80 -23.89
C THR A 362 2.22 -21.58 -24.62
N TYR A 363 2.82 -21.22 -25.74
CA TYR A 363 2.33 -20.21 -26.65
C TYR A 363 2.12 -20.81 -28.05
N THR A 364 0.95 -20.62 -28.63
CA THR A 364 0.67 -21.04 -30.00
C THR A 364 1.09 -19.91 -30.95
N VAL A 365 1.99 -20.24 -31.89
CA VAL A 365 2.50 -19.30 -32.92
C VAL A 365 1.35 -18.80 -33.78
N ARG A 366 1.27 -17.51 -33.98
CA ARG A 366 0.27 -16.82 -34.78
C ARG A 366 0.88 -16.27 -36.07
N ARG A 367 0.03 -15.93 -37.04
CA ARG A 367 0.47 -15.31 -38.30
C ARG A 367 1.22 -14.00 -38.03
N GLY A 368 2.43 -13.90 -38.54
CA GLY A 368 3.31 -12.74 -38.38
C GLY A 368 4.25 -12.82 -37.17
N ASP A 369 4.18 -13.88 -36.36
CA ASP A 369 5.11 -14.08 -35.27
C ASP A 369 6.50 -14.44 -35.76
N THR A 370 7.49 -13.98 -35.03
CA THR A 370 8.89 -14.40 -35.12
C THR A 370 9.37 -14.86 -33.75
N LEU A 371 10.35 -15.76 -33.68
CA LEU A 371 10.94 -16.15 -32.38
C LEU A 371 11.48 -14.94 -31.61
N TRP A 372 11.97 -13.93 -32.31
CA TRP A 372 12.42 -12.69 -31.69
C TRP A 372 11.28 -11.91 -31.01
N ALA A 373 10.15 -11.74 -31.72
CA ALA A 373 8.98 -11.06 -31.19
C ALA A 373 8.37 -11.82 -29.99
N ILE A 374 8.29 -13.15 -30.11
CA ILE A 374 7.82 -14.01 -29.03
C ILE A 374 8.77 -13.95 -27.82
N ALA A 375 10.08 -14.02 -28.05
CA ALA A 375 11.07 -13.90 -26.97
C ALA A 375 10.94 -12.56 -26.22
N ARG A 376 10.80 -11.46 -26.96
CA ARG A 376 10.61 -10.12 -26.38
C ARG A 376 9.30 -10.01 -25.60
N ARG A 377 8.22 -10.58 -26.14
CA ARG A 377 6.88 -10.57 -25.49
C ARG A 377 6.89 -11.30 -24.13
N PHE A 378 7.64 -12.37 -24.04
CA PHE A 378 7.71 -13.20 -22.82
C PHE A 378 8.97 -12.98 -22.00
N GLY A 379 9.69 -11.88 -22.22
CA GLY A 379 10.86 -11.49 -21.42
C GLY A 379 12.03 -12.48 -21.48
N THR A 380 12.14 -13.23 -22.58
CA THR A 380 13.16 -14.25 -22.79
C THR A 380 14.03 -13.95 -24.02
N THR A 381 14.89 -14.88 -24.42
CA THR A 381 15.75 -14.73 -25.62
C THR A 381 15.51 -15.84 -26.63
N VAL A 382 15.79 -15.55 -27.93
CA VAL A 382 15.67 -16.55 -29.00
C VAL A 382 16.45 -17.84 -28.68
N PRO A 383 17.71 -17.79 -28.21
CA PRO A 383 18.45 -19.00 -27.83
C PRO A 383 17.77 -19.85 -26.75
N VAL A 384 17.07 -19.19 -25.80
CA VAL A 384 16.29 -19.90 -24.76
C VAL A 384 15.11 -20.61 -25.37
N LEU A 385 14.33 -19.95 -26.23
CA LEU A 385 13.19 -20.57 -26.91
C LEU A 385 13.62 -21.73 -27.81
N VAL A 386 14.72 -21.59 -28.56
CA VAL A 386 15.29 -22.62 -29.43
C VAL A 386 15.63 -23.87 -28.60
N ARG A 387 16.35 -23.68 -27.49
CA ARG A 387 16.76 -24.80 -26.62
C ARG A 387 15.54 -25.46 -25.95
N LEU A 388 14.62 -24.66 -25.42
CA LEU A 388 13.46 -25.13 -24.69
C LEU A 388 12.55 -25.99 -25.58
N ASN A 389 12.42 -25.61 -26.86
CA ASN A 389 11.58 -26.25 -27.86
C ASN A 389 12.35 -27.20 -28.79
N ARG A 390 13.67 -27.37 -28.58
CA ARG A 390 14.53 -28.20 -29.41
C ARG A 390 14.45 -27.86 -30.90
N LEU A 391 14.30 -26.55 -31.22
CA LEU A 391 14.17 -26.10 -32.59
C LEU A 391 15.49 -26.32 -33.33
N LYS A 392 15.43 -26.99 -34.47
CA LYS A 392 16.62 -27.21 -35.33
C LYS A 392 17.01 -25.96 -36.11
N ASN A 393 16.02 -25.15 -36.48
CA ASN A 393 16.21 -23.87 -37.17
C ASN A 393 15.39 -22.76 -36.49
N PRO A 394 16.04 -21.71 -35.93
CA PRO A 394 15.36 -20.61 -35.25
C PRO A 394 14.52 -19.74 -36.19
N ASP A 395 14.79 -19.77 -37.48
CA ASP A 395 14.07 -18.95 -38.48
C ASP A 395 12.81 -19.66 -39.04
N ARG A 396 12.53 -20.88 -38.59
CA ARG A 396 11.39 -21.68 -39.03
C ARG A 396 10.48 -22.04 -37.88
N ILE A 397 9.46 -21.21 -37.65
CA ILE A 397 8.28 -21.49 -36.83
C ILE A 397 7.05 -21.32 -37.70
N TYR A 398 6.04 -22.16 -37.50
CA TYR A 398 4.83 -22.17 -38.29
C TYR A 398 3.63 -21.77 -37.45
N VAL A 399 2.66 -21.13 -38.08
CA VAL A 399 1.38 -20.82 -37.43
C VAL A 399 0.73 -22.12 -36.93
N GLY A 400 0.40 -22.16 -35.65
CA GLY A 400 -0.13 -23.33 -34.96
C GLY A 400 0.90 -24.11 -34.14
N ASP A 401 2.22 -23.85 -34.32
CA ASP A 401 3.24 -24.46 -33.48
C ASP A 401 3.03 -24.10 -32.02
N MET A 402 3.09 -25.08 -31.12
CA MET A 402 3.07 -24.80 -29.67
C MET A 402 4.49 -24.72 -29.13
N LEU A 403 4.88 -23.52 -28.75
CA LEU A 403 6.18 -23.25 -28.12
C LEU A 403 6.06 -23.24 -26.62
N ARG A 404 6.91 -24.00 -25.93
CA ARG A 404 7.11 -23.85 -24.49
C ARG A 404 7.78 -22.50 -24.22
N ILE A 405 7.20 -21.76 -23.30
CA ILE A 405 7.68 -20.44 -22.89
C ILE A 405 8.26 -20.55 -21.47
N PRO A 406 9.43 -19.91 -21.17
CA PRO A 406 10.03 -19.97 -19.85
C PRO A 406 9.22 -19.20 -18.80
#